data_91dd21f8487f6609b51f0ccc94354ccf
#
_entry.id   91dd21f8487f6609b51f0ccc94354ccf
#
_cell.length_a   1.000
_cell.length_b   1.000
_cell.length_c   1.000
_cell.angle_alpha   90.00
_cell.angle_beta   90.00
_cell.angle_gamma   90.00
#
_symmetry.space_group_name_H-M   'P 1'
#
loop_
_entity.id
_entity.type
_entity.pdbx_description
1 polymer ?
#
loop_
_entity_poly.entity_id
_entity_poly.type
_entity_poly.pdbx_seq_one_letter_code
_entity_poly.pdbx_strand_id
1 'polypeptide(L)'
;MSGTASEPSGSGGAAPSERFSLGISEGGRPWRRHPADAARLAASVITVLAGLGLVAAFPGDLRAVSADLVRLARHVPDVIQVGLIGVVQLLALATPVALVAIALWWRRPIQVGVAVLGSAVAGAAVAALQNWLDRATPPSVEQGLDIRSWLTGAAFPSASYLAGLAAGITILAPSFSRRWRRTLWIWMSTLCMVRVFTAVAVPLHLLTTVALGIAVGSALLVLLGSPERRFDILALVPALARTGLVVHDLALDETSGTGLSRRLRGTVEGAPVVVKVVGRDERDADLLVRAVRALRVKGLDEDRPGWSPAAAVEHEALCSLLATGAGVRAPTTIGVSETVDGDGLIVSTDPGGRALGSVDEAELTDEVLGQAWAQLALLHGRGVAHRRPNLHHFVVDDAGDVHLRGFRAARVAADLHLLGTDVA
;
A
#
# COMPACT_ATOMS: atom_id res chain seq x y z
N MET A 1 6.42 54.14 -56.05
CA MET A 1 6.07 52.70 -56.25
C MET A 1 6.50 51.93 -55.03
N SER A 2 5.53 51.68 -54.19
CA SER A 2 5.69 51.06 -52.84
C SER A 2 5.72 49.53 -52.96
N GLY A 3 6.76 48.95 -52.44
CA GLY A 3 6.86 47.50 -52.29
C GLY A 3 6.69 47.18 -50.79
N THR A 4 5.57 46.60 -50.42
CA THR A 4 5.28 46.11 -49.07
C THR A 4 5.85 44.73 -48.89
N ALA A 5 6.84 44.59 -48.00
CA ALA A 5 7.37 43.33 -47.55
C ALA A 5 6.41 42.75 -46.49
N SER A 6 5.86 41.57 -46.73
CA SER A 6 5.09 40.76 -45.79
C SER A 6 6.01 40.01 -44.86
N GLU A 7 5.90 40.23 -43.56
CA GLU A 7 6.51 39.46 -42.50
C GLU A 7 5.89 38.04 -42.39
N PRO A 8 6.68 37.01 -42.13
CA PRO A 8 6.12 35.68 -41.84
C PRO A 8 5.67 35.62 -40.37
N SER A 9 4.39 35.30 -40.19
CA SER A 9 3.75 35.05 -38.90
C SER A 9 4.45 33.89 -38.15
N GLY A 10 5.01 34.21 -36.99
CA GLY A 10 5.57 33.24 -36.07
C GLY A 10 4.51 32.28 -35.57
N SER A 11 4.74 30.98 -35.82
CA SER A 11 4.02 29.89 -35.20
C SER A 11 4.38 29.83 -33.72
N GLY A 12 3.52 30.36 -32.87
CA GLY A 12 3.59 30.19 -31.42
C GLY A 12 3.46 28.72 -31.08
N GLY A 13 4.57 28.11 -30.65
CA GLY A 13 4.59 26.78 -30.08
C GLY A 13 3.76 26.77 -28.81
N ALA A 14 2.57 26.19 -28.86
CA ALA A 14 1.76 25.93 -27.68
C ALA A 14 2.53 24.99 -26.76
N ALA A 15 2.63 25.39 -25.48
CA ALA A 15 3.24 24.60 -24.43
C ALA A 15 2.56 23.21 -24.32
N PRO A 16 3.31 22.14 -23.96
CA PRO A 16 2.78 20.77 -23.94
C PRO A 16 1.71 20.49 -22.89
N SER A 17 1.21 21.49 -22.19
CA SER A 17 0.21 21.39 -21.11
C SER A 17 -1.26 21.34 -21.56
N GLU A 18 -1.59 21.56 -22.81
CA GLU A 18 -3.00 21.75 -23.25
C GLU A 18 -3.71 20.52 -23.85
N ARG A 19 -3.07 19.35 -23.91
CA ARG A 19 -3.69 18.15 -24.53
C ARG A 19 -4.04 17.02 -23.57
N PHE A 20 -4.08 17.27 -22.26
CA PHE A 20 -4.66 16.31 -21.32
C PHE A 20 -6.13 16.63 -21.07
N SER A 21 -7.01 16.25 -21.98
CA SER A 21 -8.45 16.23 -21.70
C SER A 21 -8.73 15.04 -20.76
N LEU A 22 -8.61 15.31 -19.46
CA LEU A 22 -8.98 14.38 -18.40
C LEU A 22 -10.51 14.30 -18.33
N GLY A 23 -11.10 13.30 -19.02
CA GLY A 23 -12.45 12.84 -18.73
C GLY A 23 -12.51 12.18 -17.35
N ILE A 24 -12.40 12.98 -16.28
CA ILE A 24 -12.62 12.51 -14.92
C ILE A 24 -14.13 12.51 -14.70
N SER A 25 -14.77 11.37 -14.84
CA SER A 25 -16.10 11.14 -14.30
C SER A 25 -16.00 11.22 -12.77
N GLU A 26 -16.49 12.31 -12.18
CA GLU A 26 -16.65 12.47 -10.73
C GLU A 26 -17.84 11.64 -10.20
N GLY A 27 -17.90 10.35 -10.53
CA GLY A 27 -18.81 9.41 -9.90
C GLY A 27 -18.33 9.15 -8.47
N GLY A 28 -19.20 9.32 -7.47
CA GLY A 28 -18.91 9.02 -6.07
C GLY A 28 -18.31 7.64 -5.91
N ARG A 29 -17.04 7.58 -5.51
CA ARG A 29 -16.25 6.34 -5.49
C ARG A 29 -16.73 5.42 -4.38
N PRO A 30 -17.01 4.14 -4.67
CA PRO A 30 -17.39 3.20 -3.65
C PRO A 30 -16.22 2.95 -2.68
N TRP A 31 -16.52 2.93 -1.40
CA TRP A 31 -15.59 2.44 -0.38
C TRP A 31 -15.37 0.95 -0.61
N ARG A 32 -14.12 0.55 -0.82
CA ARG A 32 -13.76 -0.85 -1.07
C ARG A 32 -13.02 -1.44 0.12
N ARG A 33 -13.29 -2.70 0.42
CA ARG A 33 -12.56 -3.46 1.44
C ARG A 33 -11.25 -3.95 0.86
N HIS A 34 -10.13 -3.48 1.43
CA HIS A 34 -8.80 -3.92 1.02
C HIS A 34 -8.34 -5.10 1.89
N PRO A 35 -7.83 -6.20 1.30
CA PRO A 35 -7.30 -7.34 2.07
C PRO A 35 -6.12 -6.94 2.96
N ALA A 36 -5.37 -5.89 2.61
CA ALA A 36 -4.31 -5.33 3.43
C ALA A 36 -4.79 -4.81 4.80
N ASP A 37 -6.04 -4.29 4.87
CA ASP A 37 -6.59 -3.80 6.14
C ASP A 37 -6.97 -4.96 7.06
N ALA A 38 -7.46 -6.08 6.49
CA ALA A 38 -7.70 -7.32 7.23
C ALA A 38 -6.39 -7.93 7.74
N ALA A 39 -5.31 -7.90 6.94
CA ALA A 39 -3.99 -8.35 7.37
C ALA A 39 -3.45 -7.53 8.53
N ARG A 40 -3.58 -6.21 8.41
CA ARG A 40 -3.17 -5.26 9.45
C ARG A 40 -3.95 -5.48 10.75
N LEU A 41 -5.26 -5.70 10.64
CA LEU A 41 -6.11 -6.05 11.78
C LEU A 41 -5.64 -7.35 12.45
N ALA A 42 -5.46 -8.42 11.68
CA ALA A 42 -5.00 -9.70 12.21
C ALA A 42 -3.63 -9.58 12.91
N ALA A 43 -2.65 -8.95 12.26
CA ALA A 43 -1.32 -8.74 12.82
C ALA A 43 -1.36 -7.92 14.12
N SER A 44 -2.15 -6.83 14.14
CA SER A 44 -2.25 -5.98 15.32
C SER A 44 -2.98 -6.67 16.48
N VAL A 45 -4.02 -7.45 16.21
CA VAL A 45 -4.71 -8.26 17.23
C VAL A 45 -3.76 -9.32 17.81
N ILE A 46 -3.00 -10.03 16.97
CA ILE A 46 -1.98 -10.99 17.43
C ILE A 46 -0.95 -10.28 18.31
N THR A 47 -0.48 -9.10 17.93
CA THR A 47 0.49 -8.33 18.72
C THR A 47 -0.09 -7.92 20.08
N VAL A 48 -1.36 -7.50 20.13
CA VAL A 48 -2.05 -7.18 21.40
C VAL A 48 -2.15 -8.41 22.29
N LEU A 49 -2.62 -9.53 21.74
CA LEU A 49 -2.78 -10.77 22.52
C LEU A 49 -1.44 -11.32 23.02
N ALA A 50 -0.41 -11.28 22.17
CA ALA A 50 0.95 -11.69 22.56
C ALA A 50 1.51 -10.76 23.65
N GLY A 51 1.32 -9.44 23.50
CA GLY A 51 1.76 -8.47 24.52
C GLY A 51 1.06 -8.66 25.85
N LEU A 52 -0.25 -8.86 25.87
CA LEU A 52 -1.02 -9.16 27.09
C LEU A 52 -0.58 -10.50 27.71
N GLY A 53 -0.35 -11.51 26.88
CA GLY A 53 0.16 -12.80 27.35
C GLY A 53 1.54 -12.70 27.98
N LEU A 54 2.45 -11.92 27.41
CA LEU A 54 3.78 -11.66 27.98
C LEU A 54 3.70 -10.88 29.30
N VAL A 55 2.82 -9.89 29.40
CA VAL A 55 2.58 -9.14 30.65
C VAL A 55 2.06 -10.09 31.75
N ALA A 56 1.16 -11.00 31.40
CA ALA A 56 0.62 -11.95 32.35
C ALA A 56 1.63 -13.04 32.76
N ALA A 57 2.49 -13.48 31.83
CA ALA A 57 3.43 -14.57 32.06
C ALA A 57 4.70 -14.12 32.82
N PHE A 58 5.17 -12.86 32.60
CA PHE A 58 6.45 -12.36 33.12
C PHE A 58 6.33 -11.03 33.87
N PRO A 59 5.47 -10.92 34.89
CA PRO A 59 5.25 -9.66 35.60
C PRO A 59 6.49 -9.18 36.39
N GLY A 60 7.36 -10.09 36.82
CA GLY A 60 8.60 -9.78 37.54
C GLY A 60 9.66 -9.15 36.63
N ASP A 61 9.88 -9.74 35.49
CA ASP A 61 10.90 -9.28 34.54
C ASP A 61 10.56 -7.91 33.95
N LEU A 62 9.27 -7.65 33.71
CA LEU A 62 8.80 -6.33 33.26
C LEU A 62 9.06 -5.22 34.32
N ARG A 63 8.93 -5.54 35.62
CA ARG A 63 9.28 -4.60 36.68
C ARG A 63 10.79 -4.34 36.73
N ALA A 64 11.62 -5.36 36.52
CA ALA A 64 13.06 -5.20 36.45
C ALA A 64 13.46 -4.31 35.26
N VAL A 65 12.92 -4.55 34.05
CA VAL A 65 13.16 -3.70 32.87
C VAL A 65 12.72 -2.26 33.13
N SER A 66 11.57 -2.04 33.78
CA SER A 66 11.12 -0.68 34.10
C SER A 66 12.07 0.02 35.11
N ALA A 67 12.58 -0.70 36.10
CA ALA A 67 13.55 -0.15 37.07
C ALA A 67 14.89 0.22 36.40
N ASP A 68 15.34 -0.57 35.41
CA ASP A 68 16.56 -0.27 34.66
C ASP A 68 16.38 0.95 33.75
N LEU A 69 15.21 1.10 33.12
CA LEU A 69 14.87 2.29 32.34
C LEU A 69 14.83 3.55 33.18
N VAL A 70 14.25 3.48 34.38
CA VAL A 70 14.27 4.60 35.35
C VAL A 70 15.70 4.96 35.75
N ARG A 71 16.56 3.97 35.96
CA ARG A 71 17.99 4.21 36.25
C ARG A 71 18.71 4.91 35.11
N LEU A 72 18.44 4.47 33.88
CA LEU A 72 19.01 5.09 32.67
C LEU A 72 18.53 6.54 32.49
N ALA A 73 17.23 6.78 32.67
CA ALA A 73 16.63 8.11 32.54
C ALA A 73 17.24 9.14 33.52
N ARG A 74 17.63 8.71 34.73
CA ARG A 74 18.28 9.59 35.76
C ARG A 74 19.64 10.12 35.32
N HIS A 75 20.29 9.57 34.32
CA HIS A 75 21.57 10.08 33.81
C HIS A 75 21.41 11.25 32.82
N VAL A 76 20.18 11.54 32.38
CA VAL A 76 19.91 12.69 31.49
C VAL A 76 19.70 13.95 32.37
N PRO A 77 20.41 15.06 32.11
CA PRO A 77 20.24 16.30 32.88
C PRO A 77 18.78 16.79 32.84
N ASP A 78 18.26 17.23 33.99
CA ASP A 78 16.85 17.65 34.16
C ASP A 78 16.42 18.73 33.14
N VAL A 79 17.31 19.69 32.86
CA VAL A 79 17.05 20.78 31.94
C VAL A 79 16.76 20.24 30.50
N ILE A 80 17.50 19.21 30.09
CA ILE A 80 17.31 18.57 28.78
C ILE A 80 16.00 17.79 28.80
N GLN A 81 15.70 17.07 29.89
CA GLN A 81 14.47 16.32 30.04
C GLN A 81 13.23 17.24 29.95
N VAL A 82 13.21 18.30 30.74
CA VAL A 82 12.08 19.27 30.81
C VAL A 82 11.90 19.96 29.45
N GLY A 83 12.99 20.40 28.82
CA GLY A 83 12.93 21.03 27.50
C GLY A 83 12.40 20.07 26.41
N LEU A 84 12.93 18.83 26.38
CA LEU A 84 12.49 17.82 25.42
C LEU A 84 11.04 17.42 25.64
N ILE A 85 10.62 17.22 26.89
CA ILE A 85 9.23 16.89 27.23
C ILE A 85 8.30 18.02 26.79
N GLY A 86 8.63 19.28 27.08
CA GLY A 86 7.80 20.43 26.69
C GLY A 86 7.61 20.54 25.18
N VAL A 87 8.69 20.42 24.41
CA VAL A 87 8.62 20.44 22.93
C VAL A 87 7.78 19.29 22.40
N VAL A 88 7.99 18.07 22.91
CA VAL A 88 7.25 16.89 22.47
C VAL A 88 5.78 16.97 22.84
N GLN A 89 5.44 17.50 24.01
CA GLN A 89 4.05 17.73 24.43
C GLN A 89 3.35 18.74 23.53
N LEU A 90 4.00 19.87 23.23
CA LEU A 90 3.45 20.88 22.31
C LEU A 90 3.20 20.30 20.93
N LEU A 91 4.18 19.59 20.39
CA LEU A 91 4.06 18.95 19.08
C LEU A 91 3.01 17.83 19.08
N ALA A 92 2.93 17.05 20.16
CA ALA A 92 1.90 16.03 20.31
C ALA A 92 0.50 16.66 20.31
N LEU A 93 0.30 17.75 21.03
CA LEU A 93 -0.98 18.47 21.05
C LEU A 93 -1.34 19.06 19.67
N ALA A 94 -0.35 19.57 18.94
CA ALA A 94 -0.56 20.11 17.59
C ALA A 94 -0.87 19.03 16.54
N THR A 95 -0.41 17.79 16.73
CA THR A 95 -0.52 16.72 15.74
C THR A 95 -1.95 16.39 15.32
N PRO A 96 -2.94 16.12 16.21
CA PRO A 96 -4.31 15.82 15.79
C PRO A 96 -4.98 17.01 15.10
N VAL A 97 -4.68 18.23 15.56
CA VAL A 97 -5.20 19.46 14.93
C VAL A 97 -4.67 19.59 13.51
N ALA A 98 -3.37 19.38 13.31
CA ALA A 98 -2.75 19.42 12.00
C ALA A 98 -3.32 18.31 11.06
N LEU A 99 -3.50 17.09 11.56
CA LEU A 99 -4.08 15.99 10.78
C LEU A 99 -5.51 16.29 10.34
N VAL A 100 -6.33 16.81 11.25
CA VAL A 100 -7.71 17.20 10.96
C VAL A 100 -7.72 18.36 9.95
N ALA A 101 -6.91 19.40 10.16
CA ALA A 101 -6.83 20.56 9.27
C ALA A 101 -6.41 20.14 7.85
N ILE A 102 -5.38 19.30 7.70
CA ILE A 102 -4.92 18.78 6.39
C ILE A 102 -6.02 17.95 5.72
N ALA A 103 -6.69 17.07 6.46
CA ALA A 103 -7.73 16.22 5.91
C ALA A 103 -8.99 17.01 5.49
N LEU A 104 -9.34 18.09 6.22
CA LEU A 104 -10.40 19.03 5.85
C LEU A 104 -10.01 19.87 4.62
N TRP A 105 -8.77 20.33 4.55
CA TRP A 105 -8.22 21.01 3.38
C TRP A 105 -8.38 20.16 2.11
N TRP A 106 -8.20 18.85 2.24
CA TRP A 106 -8.39 17.91 1.14
C TRP A 106 -9.86 17.53 0.90
N ARG A 107 -10.81 18.26 1.52
CA ARG A 107 -12.25 18.06 1.37
C ARG A 107 -12.71 16.62 1.60
N ARG A 108 -12.23 15.99 2.68
CA ARG A 108 -12.59 14.61 3.06
C ARG A 108 -13.27 14.53 4.44
N PRO A 109 -14.43 15.21 4.65
CA PRO A 109 -15.02 15.31 5.98
C PRO A 109 -15.43 13.94 6.58
N ILE A 110 -15.89 13.02 5.75
CA ILE A 110 -16.30 11.68 6.21
C ILE A 110 -15.12 10.90 6.78
N GLN A 111 -13.94 10.96 6.14
CA GLN A 111 -12.73 10.31 6.66
C GLN A 111 -12.27 10.93 7.99
N VAL A 112 -12.38 12.25 8.11
CA VAL A 112 -12.08 12.93 9.37
C VAL A 112 -13.02 12.45 10.47
N GLY A 113 -14.32 12.36 10.19
CA GLY A 113 -15.31 11.85 11.14
C GLY A 113 -14.97 10.43 11.61
N VAL A 114 -14.65 9.54 10.66
CA VAL A 114 -14.25 8.15 10.97
C VAL A 114 -12.93 8.12 11.76
N ALA A 115 -11.95 8.97 11.43
CA ALA A 115 -10.69 9.04 12.15
C ALA A 115 -10.87 9.54 13.60
N VAL A 116 -11.70 10.56 13.80
CA VAL A 116 -12.04 11.07 15.13
C VAL A 116 -12.76 10.00 15.96
N LEU A 117 -13.77 9.35 15.37
CA LEU A 117 -14.48 8.25 16.02
C LEU A 117 -13.51 7.11 16.38
N GLY A 118 -12.68 6.67 15.45
CA GLY A 118 -11.69 5.62 15.67
C GLY A 118 -10.69 5.97 16.74
N SER A 119 -10.23 7.23 16.77
CA SER A 119 -9.33 7.72 17.80
C SER A 119 -10.00 7.71 19.19
N ALA A 120 -11.25 8.14 19.27
CA ALA A 120 -12.02 8.12 20.52
C ALA A 120 -12.25 6.68 21.03
N VAL A 121 -12.65 5.77 20.13
CA VAL A 121 -12.88 4.35 20.46
C VAL A 121 -11.58 3.68 20.92
N ALA A 122 -10.45 3.93 20.22
CA ALA A 122 -9.15 3.36 20.60
C ALA A 122 -8.68 3.90 21.96
N GLY A 123 -8.84 5.20 22.20
CA GLY A 123 -8.53 5.81 23.48
C GLY A 123 -9.37 5.24 24.63
N ALA A 124 -10.68 5.10 24.41
CA ALA A 124 -11.59 4.49 25.38
C ALA A 124 -11.29 3.02 25.64
N ALA A 125 -10.93 2.25 24.61
CA ALA A 125 -10.54 0.84 24.75
C ALA A 125 -9.29 0.68 25.63
N VAL A 126 -8.27 1.54 25.44
CA VAL A 126 -7.06 1.55 26.27
C VAL A 126 -7.41 1.92 27.71
N ALA A 127 -8.22 2.97 27.92
CA ALA A 127 -8.64 3.39 29.26
C ALA A 127 -9.42 2.27 29.97
N ALA A 128 -10.32 1.61 29.26
CA ALA A 128 -11.08 0.46 29.82
C ALA A 128 -10.17 -0.72 30.17
N LEU A 129 -9.19 -1.02 29.31
CA LEU A 129 -8.20 -2.08 29.54
C LEU A 129 -7.31 -1.75 30.77
N GLN A 130 -6.85 -0.52 30.88
CA GLN A 130 -6.08 -0.06 32.03
C GLN A 130 -6.89 -0.16 33.33
N ASN A 131 -8.13 0.35 33.35
CA ASN A 131 -9.01 0.24 34.49
C ASN A 131 -9.32 -1.21 34.89
N TRP A 132 -9.37 -2.13 33.92
CA TRP A 132 -9.56 -3.56 34.20
C TRP A 132 -8.29 -4.17 34.82
N LEU A 133 -7.10 -3.83 34.29
CA LEU A 133 -5.82 -4.28 34.82
C LEU A 133 -5.56 -3.70 36.22
N ASP A 134 -5.89 -2.42 36.45
CA ASP A 134 -5.72 -1.75 37.74
C ASP A 134 -6.65 -2.31 38.83
N ARG A 135 -7.85 -2.80 38.46
CA ARG A 135 -8.73 -3.53 39.41
C ARG A 135 -8.16 -4.87 39.84
N ALA A 136 -7.29 -5.45 39.02
CA ALA A 136 -6.58 -6.69 39.34
C ALA A 136 -5.28 -6.45 40.18
N THR A 137 -4.83 -5.18 40.29
CA THR A 137 -3.71 -4.74 41.10
C THR A 137 -4.18 -3.68 42.12
N PRO A 138 -3.73 -3.72 43.37
CA PRO A 138 -4.20 -2.74 44.36
C PRO A 138 -3.82 -1.30 43.97
N PRO A 139 -4.71 -0.32 44.25
CA PRO A 139 -4.61 1.04 43.73
C PRO A 139 -3.36 1.74 44.24
N SER A 140 -2.48 2.13 43.34
CA SER A 140 -1.46 3.12 43.58
C SER A 140 -1.91 4.44 42.94
N VAL A 141 -2.32 5.36 43.81
CA VAL A 141 -2.47 6.79 43.58
C VAL A 141 -3.57 7.25 42.64
N GLU A 142 -4.59 7.86 43.23
CA GLU A 142 -5.64 8.68 42.62
C GLU A 142 -5.04 9.68 41.60
N GLN A 143 -5.25 9.44 40.34
CA GLN A 143 -5.14 10.47 39.30
C GLN A 143 -6.53 11.04 39.04
N GLY A 144 -6.88 12.08 39.79
CA GLY A 144 -8.03 12.90 39.49
C GLY A 144 -7.94 13.44 38.04
N LEU A 145 -9.07 13.48 37.35
CA LEU A 145 -9.25 14.07 36.02
C LEU A 145 -9.11 15.61 36.11
N ASP A 146 -7.93 16.11 36.42
CA ASP A 146 -7.61 17.52 36.29
C ASP A 146 -6.96 17.75 34.91
N ILE A 147 -7.69 18.40 34.02
CA ILE A 147 -7.23 18.73 32.64
C ILE A 147 -5.91 19.49 32.67
N ARG A 148 -5.66 20.25 33.75
CA ARG A 148 -4.45 21.01 33.89
C ARG A 148 -3.25 20.12 34.26
N SER A 149 -3.45 19.11 35.09
CA SER A 149 -2.45 18.09 35.40
C SER A 149 -2.21 17.16 34.22
N TRP A 150 -3.23 16.93 33.39
CA TRP A 150 -3.13 16.15 32.16
C TRP A 150 -2.26 16.84 31.09
N LEU A 151 -2.37 18.16 30.94
CA LEU A 151 -1.57 18.95 29.98
C LEU A 151 -0.14 19.24 30.47
N THR A 152 0.06 19.40 31.76
CA THR A 152 1.36 19.79 32.33
C THR A 152 2.11 18.65 33.02
N GLY A 153 1.47 17.51 33.21
CA GLY A 153 2.08 16.33 33.82
C GLY A 153 3.03 15.58 32.90
N ALA A 154 4.06 14.96 33.44
CA ALA A 154 5.00 14.09 32.74
C ALA A 154 4.29 12.88 32.05
N ALA A 155 3.02 12.65 32.36
CA ALA A 155 2.20 11.55 31.79
C ALA A 155 1.69 11.80 30.37
N PHE A 156 1.73 13.04 29.85
CA PHE A 156 1.33 13.33 28.47
C PHE A 156 2.52 13.16 27.50
N PRO A 157 2.34 12.59 26.28
CA PRO A 157 1.11 12.01 25.74
C PRO A 157 0.70 10.70 26.42
N SER A 158 -0.56 10.59 26.86
CA SER A 158 -1.08 9.40 27.57
C SER A 158 -1.12 8.15 26.66
N ALA A 159 -1.25 6.96 27.22
CA ALA A 159 -1.42 5.73 26.46
C ALA A 159 -2.69 5.78 25.58
N SER A 160 -3.80 6.30 26.14
CA SER A 160 -5.05 6.50 25.38
C SER A 160 -4.89 7.46 24.22
N TYR A 161 -4.10 8.53 24.39
CA TYR A 161 -3.75 9.45 23.30
C TYR A 161 -2.97 8.75 22.18
N LEU A 162 -1.93 7.96 22.54
CA LEU A 162 -1.12 7.24 21.55
C LEU A 162 -1.95 6.20 20.76
N ALA A 163 -2.85 5.48 21.43
CA ALA A 163 -3.76 4.58 20.76
C ALA A 163 -4.70 5.32 19.80
N GLY A 164 -5.28 6.43 20.25
CA GLY A 164 -6.11 7.29 19.41
C GLY A 164 -5.36 7.83 18.21
N LEU A 165 -4.14 8.33 18.39
CA LEU A 165 -3.29 8.82 17.31
C LEU A 165 -2.94 7.69 16.32
N ALA A 166 -2.61 6.49 16.80
CA ALA A 166 -2.34 5.33 15.95
C ALA A 166 -3.55 4.93 15.11
N ALA A 167 -4.76 4.93 15.71
CA ALA A 167 -6.00 4.68 15.00
C ALA A 167 -6.27 5.75 13.93
N GLY A 168 -6.14 7.03 14.27
CA GLY A 168 -6.29 8.15 13.36
C GLY A 168 -5.32 8.10 12.18
N ILE A 169 -4.03 7.86 12.44
CA ILE A 169 -3.01 7.67 11.40
C ILE A 169 -3.38 6.49 10.50
N THR A 170 -3.83 5.37 11.07
CA THR A 170 -4.21 4.17 10.31
C THR A 170 -5.38 4.43 9.37
N ILE A 171 -6.42 5.14 9.84
CA ILE A 171 -7.62 5.48 9.07
C ILE A 171 -7.30 6.49 7.97
N LEU A 172 -6.45 7.47 8.24
CA LEU A 172 -6.07 8.51 7.29
C LEU A 172 -4.94 8.08 6.34
N ALA A 173 -4.20 7.01 6.68
CA ALA A 173 -3.05 6.52 5.91
C ALA A 173 -3.33 6.32 4.40
N PRO A 174 -4.51 5.81 3.96
CA PRO A 174 -4.81 5.67 2.53
C PRO A 174 -4.85 6.99 1.77
N SER A 175 -5.07 8.11 2.48
CA SER A 175 -5.17 9.46 1.89
C SER A 175 -3.84 10.18 1.78
N PHE A 176 -2.82 9.72 2.50
CA PHE A 176 -1.52 10.37 2.54
C PHE A 176 -0.54 9.76 1.53
N SER A 177 0.33 10.61 0.95
CA SER A 177 1.47 10.15 0.16
C SER A 177 2.42 9.31 1.03
N ARG A 178 3.28 8.50 0.39
CA ARG A 178 4.25 7.65 1.08
C ARG A 178 5.14 8.43 2.05
N ARG A 179 5.58 9.63 1.65
CA ARG A 179 6.46 10.49 2.46
C ARG A 179 5.74 10.90 3.75
N TRP A 180 4.53 11.42 3.66
CA TRP A 180 3.73 11.83 4.81
C TRP A 180 3.41 10.66 5.74
N ARG A 181 3.02 9.51 5.20
CA ARG A 181 2.79 8.29 5.99
C ARG A 181 4.03 7.88 6.78
N ARG A 182 5.21 7.87 6.13
CA ARG A 182 6.48 7.55 6.79
C ARG A 182 6.80 8.57 7.88
N THR A 183 6.63 9.86 7.63
CA THR A 183 6.85 10.92 8.60
C THR A 183 5.95 10.76 9.81
N LEU A 184 4.65 10.46 9.62
CA LEU A 184 3.71 10.23 10.73
C LEU A 184 4.09 9.03 11.60
N TRP A 185 4.52 7.92 10.99
CA TRP A 185 4.97 6.76 11.75
C TRP A 185 6.32 6.98 12.45
N ILE A 186 7.25 7.71 11.83
CA ILE A 186 8.50 8.13 12.50
C ILE A 186 8.15 9.03 13.68
N TRP A 187 7.25 9.98 13.50
CA TRP A 187 6.78 10.85 14.57
C TRP A 187 6.13 10.05 15.71
N MET A 188 5.24 9.12 15.39
CA MET A 188 4.65 8.22 16.38
C MET A 188 5.70 7.43 17.15
N SER A 189 6.71 6.89 16.45
CA SER A 189 7.83 6.20 17.09
C SER A 189 8.63 7.13 18.02
N THR A 190 8.84 8.38 17.62
CA THR A 190 9.50 9.39 18.46
C THR A 190 8.71 9.66 19.74
N LEU A 191 7.38 9.82 19.67
CA LEU A 191 6.53 9.97 20.84
C LEU A 191 6.62 8.76 21.78
N CYS A 192 6.63 7.55 21.24
CA CYS A 192 6.83 6.33 22.04
C CYS A 192 8.20 6.29 22.70
N MET A 193 9.26 6.63 21.97
CA MET A 193 10.62 6.66 22.49
C MET A 193 10.78 7.66 23.65
N VAL A 194 10.23 8.86 23.50
CA VAL A 194 10.26 9.85 24.58
C VAL A 194 9.59 9.31 25.84
N ARG A 195 8.46 8.62 25.74
CA ARG A 195 7.81 7.98 26.90
C ARG A 195 8.65 6.89 27.55
N VAL A 196 9.42 6.16 26.77
CA VAL A 196 10.37 5.16 27.30
C VAL A 196 11.52 5.86 28.02
N PHE A 197 12.13 6.88 27.39
CA PHE A 197 13.26 7.61 28.00
C PHE A 197 12.89 8.44 29.22
N THR A 198 11.64 8.89 29.30
CA THR A 198 11.14 9.56 30.54
C THR A 198 10.69 8.56 31.60
N ALA A 199 10.90 7.28 31.39
CA ALA A 199 10.52 6.18 32.27
C ALA A 199 9.05 6.15 32.70
N VAL A 200 8.18 6.77 31.89
CA VAL A 200 6.72 6.82 32.15
C VAL A 200 6.02 5.53 31.69
N ALA A 201 6.63 4.79 30.74
CA ALA A 201 6.01 3.58 30.22
C ALA A 201 7.03 2.50 29.81
N VAL A 202 6.67 1.25 30.05
CA VAL A 202 7.43 0.08 29.59
C VAL A 202 7.24 -0.10 28.06
N PRO A 203 8.29 -0.41 27.29
CA PRO A 203 8.22 -0.58 25.83
C PRO A 203 7.12 -1.56 25.40
N LEU A 204 6.92 -2.66 26.11
CA LEU A 204 5.89 -3.67 25.80
C LEU A 204 4.47 -3.09 25.93
N HIS A 205 4.21 -2.27 26.94
CA HIS A 205 2.91 -1.62 27.11
C HIS A 205 2.65 -0.60 26.00
N LEU A 206 3.67 0.12 25.54
CA LEU A 206 3.55 1.05 24.42
C LEU A 206 3.27 0.31 23.10
N LEU A 207 3.97 -0.80 22.88
CA LEU A 207 3.75 -1.63 21.70
C LEU A 207 2.31 -2.16 21.65
N THR A 208 1.80 -2.71 22.76
CA THR A 208 0.40 -3.19 22.86
C THR A 208 -0.61 -2.07 22.70
N THR A 209 -0.35 -0.88 23.24
CA THR A 209 -1.19 0.31 23.11
C THR A 209 -1.30 0.77 21.65
N VAL A 210 -0.16 0.90 20.97
CA VAL A 210 -0.11 1.29 19.55
C VAL A 210 -0.77 0.22 18.69
N ALA A 211 -0.49 -1.06 18.95
CA ALA A 211 -1.12 -2.17 18.24
C ALA A 211 -2.65 -2.18 18.42
N LEU A 212 -3.16 -1.87 19.61
CA LEU A 212 -4.59 -1.74 19.86
C LEU A 212 -5.21 -0.58 19.05
N GLY A 213 -4.52 0.56 18.98
CA GLY A 213 -4.92 1.67 18.11
C GLY A 213 -4.98 1.28 16.63
N ILE A 214 -3.95 0.59 16.13
CA ILE A 214 -3.92 0.06 14.75
C ILE A 214 -5.05 -0.95 14.55
N ALA A 215 -5.33 -1.82 15.51
CA ALA A 215 -6.41 -2.80 15.42
C ALA A 215 -7.76 -2.12 15.28
N VAL A 216 -8.07 -1.12 16.11
CA VAL A 216 -9.32 -0.34 16.04
C VAL A 216 -9.43 0.39 14.69
N GLY A 217 -8.36 1.08 14.27
CA GLY A 217 -8.34 1.77 12.98
C GLY A 217 -8.55 0.83 11.79
N SER A 218 -7.87 -0.32 11.80
CA SER A 218 -8.00 -1.33 10.75
C SER A 218 -9.37 -2.02 10.78
N ALA A 219 -9.96 -2.27 11.95
CA ALA A 219 -11.31 -2.80 12.07
C ALA A 219 -12.34 -1.87 11.44
N LEU A 220 -12.23 -0.56 11.68
CA LEU A 220 -13.13 0.42 11.05
C LEU A 220 -12.94 0.45 9.53
N LEU A 221 -11.70 0.35 9.01
CA LEU A 221 -11.46 0.27 7.56
C LEU A 221 -12.01 -1.03 6.95
N VAL A 222 -11.96 -2.15 7.66
CA VAL A 222 -12.55 -3.42 7.21
C VAL A 222 -14.09 -3.35 7.21
N LEU A 223 -14.69 -2.71 8.23
CA LEU A 223 -16.15 -2.60 8.37
C LEU A 223 -16.75 -1.59 7.38
N LEU A 224 -16.18 -0.39 7.33
CA LEU A 224 -16.68 0.72 6.51
C LEU A 224 -16.14 0.71 5.09
N GLY A 225 -15.03 0.04 4.86
CA GLY A 225 -14.23 0.13 3.65
C GLY A 225 -13.13 1.19 3.77
N SER A 226 -12.21 1.16 2.84
CA SER A 226 -11.19 2.19 2.66
C SER A 226 -11.53 3.01 1.41
N PRO A 227 -11.41 4.34 1.46
CA PRO A 227 -11.60 5.13 0.26
C PRO A 227 -10.52 4.76 -0.76
N GLU A 228 -10.93 4.52 -1.97
CA GLU A 228 -10.01 4.25 -3.06
C GLU A 228 -8.99 5.41 -3.17
N ARG A 229 -7.70 5.07 -3.16
CA ARG A 229 -6.65 6.08 -3.35
C ARG A 229 -6.92 6.82 -4.64
N ARG A 230 -6.85 8.15 -4.61
CA ARG A 230 -6.86 8.93 -5.84
C ARG A 230 -5.65 8.46 -6.65
N PHE A 231 -5.92 7.78 -7.73
CA PHE A 231 -4.93 7.49 -8.73
C PHE A 231 -4.73 8.78 -9.53
N ASP A 232 -3.63 9.43 -9.28
CA ASP A 232 -3.28 10.64 -9.99
C ASP A 232 -2.49 10.24 -11.24
N ILE A 233 -3.14 10.30 -12.38
CA ILE A 233 -2.48 10.05 -13.68
C ILE A 233 -1.32 11.04 -13.88
N LEU A 234 -1.42 12.27 -13.36
CA LEU A 234 -0.35 13.25 -13.45
C LEU A 234 0.90 12.81 -12.66
N ALA A 235 0.73 12.00 -11.60
CA ALA A 235 1.88 11.44 -10.88
C ALA A 235 2.68 10.41 -11.70
N LEU A 236 2.10 9.88 -12.79
CA LEU A 236 2.80 8.98 -13.69
C LEU A 236 3.67 9.70 -14.71
N VAL A 237 3.36 10.96 -15.05
CA VAL A 237 4.08 11.72 -16.07
C VAL A 237 5.59 11.77 -15.81
N PRO A 238 6.09 12.09 -14.60
CA PRO A 238 7.52 12.06 -14.33
C PRO A 238 8.15 10.66 -14.40
N ALA A 239 7.36 9.62 -14.12
CA ALA A 239 7.83 8.24 -14.20
C ALA A 239 7.93 7.77 -15.67
N LEU A 240 6.95 8.13 -16.50
CA LEU A 240 6.96 7.88 -17.94
C LEU A 240 8.09 8.67 -18.62
N ALA A 241 8.29 9.93 -18.28
CA ALA A 241 9.36 10.75 -18.82
C ALA A 241 10.76 10.13 -18.57
N ARG A 242 10.95 9.42 -17.45
CA ARG A 242 12.21 8.71 -17.16
C ARG A 242 12.47 7.52 -18.08
N THR A 243 11.44 6.94 -18.68
CA THR A 243 11.60 5.88 -19.69
C THR A 243 11.94 6.43 -21.08
N GLY A 244 11.93 7.75 -21.26
CA GLY A 244 12.08 8.40 -22.56
C GLY A 244 10.84 8.31 -23.45
N LEU A 245 9.73 7.74 -22.95
CA LEU A 245 8.51 7.56 -23.72
C LEU A 245 7.55 8.74 -23.49
N VAL A 246 7.02 9.27 -24.57
CA VAL A 246 5.92 10.23 -24.55
C VAL A 246 4.62 9.47 -24.82
N VAL A 247 3.84 9.25 -23.76
CA VAL A 247 2.55 8.54 -23.87
C VAL A 247 1.45 9.58 -24.00
N HIS A 248 0.65 9.46 -25.06
CA HIS A 248 -0.51 10.30 -25.33
C HIS A 248 -1.81 9.54 -25.00
N ASP A 249 -2.90 10.30 -24.81
CA ASP A 249 -4.27 9.79 -24.62
C ASP A 249 -4.40 8.73 -23.51
N LEU A 250 -3.69 8.94 -22.39
CA LEU A 250 -3.66 8.00 -21.29
C LEU A 250 -5.02 7.95 -20.58
N ALA A 251 -5.73 6.83 -20.72
CA ALA A 251 -7.03 6.59 -20.11
C ALA A 251 -7.04 5.30 -19.29
N LEU A 252 -7.86 5.28 -18.23
CA LEU A 252 -8.03 4.07 -17.42
C LEU A 252 -8.73 2.99 -18.25
N ASP A 253 -8.18 1.79 -18.28
CA ASP A 253 -8.81 0.63 -18.93
C ASP A 253 -9.91 0.08 -18.00
N GLU A 254 -11.18 0.40 -18.31
CA GLU A 254 -12.36 -0.02 -17.54
C GLU A 254 -12.59 -1.54 -17.62
N THR A 255 -12.05 -2.20 -18.63
CA THR A 255 -12.14 -3.67 -18.80
C THR A 255 -11.18 -4.42 -17.87
N SER A 256 -10.26 -3.70 -17.21
CA SER A 256 -9.41 -4.28 -16.18
C SER A 256 -10.29 -4.64 -15.00
N GLY A 257 -10.72 -5.90 -14.95
CA GLY A 257 -11.55 -6.45 -13.88
C GLY A 257 -10.97 -6.17 -12.49
N THR A 258 -11.59 -6.69 -11.47
CA THR A 258 -11.32 -6.52 -10.01
C THR A 258 -9.86 -6.71 -9.54
N GLY A 259 -8.88 -6.67 -10.45
CA GLY A 259 -7.45 -6.76 -10.17
C GLY A 259 -6.93 -5.54 -9.41
N LEU A 260 -6.01 -5.78 -8.47
CA LEU A 260 -5.34 -4.74 -7.67
C LEU A 260 -4.37 -3.90 -8.50
N SER A 261 -3.88 -4.39 -9.67
CA SER A 261 -3.07 -3.63 -10.62
C SER A 261 -3.96 -2.79 -11.53
N ARG A 262 -3.59 -1.53 -11.74
CA ARG A 262 -4.29 -0.63 -12.63
C ARG A 262 -3.65 -0.65 -14.00
N ARG A 263 -4.49 -0.78 -15.01
CA ARG A 263 -4.08 -0.69 -16.41
C ARG A 263 -4.63 0.59 -17.01
N LEU A 264 -3.77 1.28 -17.75
CA LEU A 264 -4.13 2.44 -18.54
C LEU A 264 -3.76 2.12 -19.99
N ARG A 265 -4.61 2.55 -20.93
CA ARG A 265 -4.32 2.51 -22.35
C ARG A 265 -3.86 3.89 -22.79
N GLY A 266 -2.97 3.92 -23.74
CA GLY A 266 -2.46 5.14 -24.34
C GLY A 266 -1.79 4.83 -25.68
N THR A 267 -1.15 5.83 -26.27
CA THR A 267 -0.41 5.69 -27.52
C THR A 267 1.01 6.22 -27.36
N VAL A 268 1.99 5.54 -27.96
CA VAL A 268 3.39 5.99 -28.10
C VAL A 268 3.70 5.99 -29.59
N GLU A 269 4.06 7.13 -30.15
CA GLU A 269 4.32 7.29 -31.59
C GLU A 269 3.18 6.76 -32.48
N GLY A 270 1.93 6.85 -32.00
CA GLY A 270 0.73 6.35 -32.71
C GLY A 270 0.45 4.85 -32.51
N ALA A 271 1.35 4.08 -31.89
CA ALA A 271 1.14 2.67 -31.56
C ALA A 271 0.41 2.52 -30.21
N PRO A 272 -0.58 1.61 -30.10
CA PRO A 272 -1.29 1.39 -28.85
C PRO A 272 -0.38 0.74 -27.80
N VAL A 273 -0.45 1.25 -26.57
CA VAL A 273 0.31 0.75 -25.45
C VAL A 273 -0.54 0.60 -24.18
N VAL A 274 -0.16 -0.35 -23.36
CA VAL A 274 -0.71 -0.54 -22.01
C VAL A 274 0.33 -0.12 -20.97
N VAL A 275 -0.06 0.78 -20.10
CA VAL A 275 0.69 1.18 -18.92
C VAL A 275 0.09 0.47 -17.73
N LYS A 276 0.80 -0.50 -17.14
CA LYS A 276 0.39 -1.20 -15.94
C LYS A 276 1.11 -0.59 -14.73
N VAL A 277 0.33 -0.24 -13.71
CA VAL A 277 0.83 0.30 -12.45
C VAL A 277 0.60 -0.72 -11.34
N VAL A 278 1.69 -1.12 -10.70
CA VAL A 278 1.70 -2.07 -9.59
C VAL A 278 1.93 -1.30 -8.30
N GLY A 279 0.88 -1.17 -7.51
CA GLY A 279 0.92 -0.46 -6.23
C GLY A 279 1.34 -1.36 -5.07
N ARG A 280 1.65 -0.73 -3.93
CA ARG A 280 1.97 -1.43 -2.69
C ARG A 280 0.80 -2.17 -2.09
N ASP A 281 -0.42 -1.70 -2.32
CA ASP A 281 -1.63 -2.34 -1.81
C ASP A 281 -1.81 -3.73 -2.43
N GLU A 282 -1.40 -3.89 -3.67
CA GLU A 282 -1.33 -5.19 -4.35
C GLU A 282 -0.31 -6.12 -3.71
N ARG A 283 0.87 -5.59 -3.34
CA ARG A 283 1.90 -6.33 -2.61
C ARG A 283 1.42 -6.78 -1.23
N ASP A 284 0.79 -5.87 -0.47
CA ASP A 284 0.33 -6.17 0.89
C ASP A 284 -0.79 -7.23 0.85
N ALA A 285 -1.65 -7.21 -0.16
CA ALA A 285 -2.66 -8.24 -0.40
C ALA A 285 -2.03 -9.60 -0.77
N ASP A 286 -1.02 -9.60 -1.65
CA ASP A 286 -0.27 -10.79 -2.02
C ASP A 286 0.45 -11.41 -0.81
N LEU A 287 1.07 -10.59 0.03
CA LEU A 287 1.73 -11.05 1.26
C LEU A 287 0.74 -11.70 2.23
N LEU A 288 -0.45 -11.14 2.37
CA LEU A 288 -1.49 -11.73 3.21
C LEU A 288 -1.95 -13.07 2.68
N VAL A 289 -2.26 -13.15 1.39
CA VAL A 289 -2.69 -14.41 0.74
C VAL A 289 -1.62 -15.48 0.91
N ARG A 290 -0.34 -15.12 0.75
CA ARG A 290 0.79 -16.04 0.97
C ARG A 290 0.92 -16.47 2.42
N ALA A 291 0.82 -15.52 3.38
CA ALA A 291 0.89 -15.84 4.80
C ALA A 291 -0.23 -16.81 5.21
N VAL A 292 -1.48 -16.56 4.77
CA VAL A 292 -2.61 -17.46 5.03
C VAL A 292 -2.42 -18.82 4.36
N ARG A 293 -1.87 -18.84 3.14
CA ARG A 293 -1.59 -20.08 2.41
C ARG A 293 -0.45 -20.88 3.08
N ALA A 294 0.63 -20.22 3.50
CA ALA A 294 1.74 -20.86 4.22
C ALA A 294 1.29 -21.46 5.56
N LEU A 295 0.31 -20.85 6.23
CA LEU A 295 -0.28 -21.40 7.46
C LEU A 295 -1.17 -22.63 7.20
N ARG A 296 -1.79 -22.72 6.00
CA ARG A 296 -2.73 -23.79 5.65
C ARG A 296 -2.09 -24.97 4.91
N VAL A 297 -1.02 -24.73 4.19
CA VAL A 297 -0.40 -25.73 3.31
C VAL A 297 1.09 -25.84 3.62
N LYS A 298 1.51 -26.94 4.25
CA LYS A 298 2.93 -27.32 4.40
C LYS A 298 3.47 -27.74 3.04
N GLY A 299 4.54 -27.09 2.56
CA GLY A 299 5.32 -27.55 1.40
C GLY A 299 5.15 -26.74 0.12
N LEU A 300 4.57 -25.53 0.16
CA LEU A 300 4.63 -24.63 -0.99
C LEU A 300 6.01 -23.97 -1.06
N ASP A 301 6.69 -24.32 -2.12
CA ASP A 301 7.97 -23.81 -2.56
C ASP A 301 8.06 -22.29 -2.52
N GLU A 302 9.20 -21.78 -2.10
CA GLU A 302 9.51 -20.39 -1.81
C GLU A 302 9.17 -19.43 -2.94
N ASP A 303 7.94 -18.89 -2.91
CA ASP A 303 7.68 -17.62 -3.57
C ASP A 303 8.52 -16.57 -2.86
N ARG A 304 9.52 -16.02 -3.55
CA ARG A 304 10.46 -15.04 -2.98
C ARG A 304 9.69 -13.94 -2.23
N PRO A 305 9.85 -13.84 -0.89
CA PRO A 305 9.13 -12.86 -0.11
C PRO A 305 9.70 -11.46 -0.37
N GLY A 306 8.81 -10.50 -0.60
CA GLY A 306 9.15 -9.12 -0.33
C GLY A 306 9.70 -8.28 -1.49
N TRP A 307 9.41 -8.62 -2.75
CA TRP A 307 9.76 -7.72 -3.84
C TRP A 307 9.07 -6.36 -3.70
N SER A 308 9.86 -5.27 -3.89
CA SER A 308 9.26 -3.95 -4.03
C SER A 308 8.39 -3.94 -5.29
N PRO A 309 7.39 -3.03 -5.41
CA PRO A 309 6.64 -2.89 -6.65
C PRO A 309 7.51 -2.70 -7.88
N ALA A 310 8.63 -1.96 -7.74
CA ALA A 310 9.64 -1.80 -8.81
C ALA A 310 10.26 -3.16 -9.19
N ALA A 311 10.76 -3.94 -8.23
CA ALA A 311 11.34 -5.24 -8.52
C ALA A 311 10.31 -6.23 -9.12
N ALA A 312 9.03 -6.09 -8.76
CA ALA A 312 7.97 -6.92 -9.34
C ALA A 312 7.73 -6.61 -10.83
N VAL A 313 7.75 -5.33 -11.22
CA VAL A 313 7.61 -4.95 -12.64
C VAL A 313 8.87 -5.23 -13.45
N GLU A 314 10.07 -5.11 -12.85
CA GLU A 314 11.33 -5.51 -13.47
C GLU A 314 11.35 -7.01 -13.76
N HIS A 315 10.90 -7.82 -12.81
CA HIS A 315 10.76 -9.27 -13.01
C HIS A 315 9.73 -9.62 -14.09
N GLU A 316 8.57 -8.97 -14.07
CA GLU A 316 7.54 -9.17 -15.10
C GLU A 316 8.08 -8.80 -16.48
N ALA A 317 8.82 -7.68 -16.59
CA ALA A 317 9.47 -7.26 -17.82
C ALA A 317 10.51 -8.28 -18.31
N LEU A 318 11.36 -8.78 -17.41
CA LEU A 318 12.35 -9.81 -17.75
C LEU A 318 11.67 -11.08 -18.28
N CYS A 319 10.63 -11.57 -17.59
CA CYS A 319 9.91 -12.77 -18.02
C CYS A 319 9.18 -12.54 -19.35
N SER A 320 8.59 -11.35 -19.59
CA SER A 320 7.98 -10.99 -20.87
C SER A 320 8.99 -10.98 -22.02
N LEU A 321 10.18 -10.40 -21.79
CA LEU A 321 11.27 -10.40 -22.79
C LEU A 321 11.79 -11.80 -23.10
N LEU A 322 11.90 -12.67 -22.09
CA LEU A 322 12.27 -14.09 -22.30
C LEU A 322 11.20 -14.84 -23.07
N ALA A 323 9.92 -14.57 -22.81
CA ALA A 323 8.80 -15.16 -23.52
C ALA A 323 8.80 -14.75 -25.01
N THR A 324 8.95 -13.45 -25.32
CA THR A 324 9.05 -12.98 -26.70
C THR A 324 10.28 -13.54 -27.40
N GLY A 325 11.44 -13.63 -26.71
CA GLY A 325 12.65 -14.28 -27.22
C GLY A 325 12.50 -15.79 -27.44
N ALA A 326 11.49 -16.45 -26.84
CA ALA A 326 11.13 -17.85 -27.08
C ALA A 326 10.17 -18.02 -28.28
N GLY A 327 9.71 -16.93 -28.87
CA GLY A 327 8.71 -16.94 -29.95
C GLY A 327 7.25 -16.95 -29.43
N VAL A 328 7.05 -16.75 -28.12
CA VAL A 328 5.72 -16.58 -27.54
C VAL A 328 5.12 -15.26 -28.01
N ARG A 329 3.89 -15.27 -28.49
CA ARG A 329 3.14 -14.04 -28.76
C ARG A 329 2.77 -13.37 -27.45
N ALA A 330 3.61 -12.45 -27.00
CA ALA A 330 3.44 -11.72 -25.73
C ALA A 330 3.57 -10.21 -25.98
N PRO A 331 2.91 -9.36 -25.16
CA PRO A 331 3.12 -7.92 -25.22
C PRO A 331 4.60 -7.59 -25.01
N THR A 332 5.19 -6.83 -25.91
CA THR A 332 6.59 -6.41 -25.81
C THR A 332 6.74 -5.30 -24.78
N THR A 333 7.59 -5.50 -23.79
CA THR A 333 7.91 -4.46 -22.82
C THR A 333 8.78 -3.40 -23.46
N ILE A 334 8.35 -2.14 -23.43
CA ILE A 334 9.06 -0.99 -24.03
C ILE A 334 9.61 -0.04 -22.95
N GLY A 335 9.13 -0.12 -21.70
CA GLY A 335 9.66 0.71 -20.61
C GLY A 335 9.29 0.18 -19.24
N VAL A 336 10.19 0.39 -18.28
CA VAL A 336 9.99 0.10 -16.86
C VAL A 336 10.45 1.30 -16.04
N SER A 337 9.68 1.69 -15.05
CA SER A 337 10.00 2.82 -14.16
C SER A 337 9.35 2.65 -12.79
N GLU A 338 9.66 3.57 -11.88
CA GLU A 338 9.05 3.65 -10.55
C GLU A 338 8.48 5.05 -10.36
N THR A 339 7.29 5.18 -9.78
CA THR A 339 6.72 6.48 -9.42
C THR A 339 7.45 7.08 -8.21
N VAL A 340 7.25 8.37 -7.94
CA VAL A 340 7.81 9.03 -6.75
C VAL A 340 7.28 8.39 -5.46
N ASP A 341 6.09 7.81 -5.50
CA ASP A 341 5.47 7.11 -4.38
C ASP A 341 5.95 5.65 -4.21
N GLY A 342 6.76 5.15 -5.13
CA GLY A 342 7.35 3.82 -5.09
C GLY A 342 6.45 2.74 -5.66
N ASP A 343 5.49 3.08 -6.52
CA ASP A 343 4.73 2.14 -7.31
C ASP A 343 5.52 1.78 -8.56
N GLY A 344 5.54 0.50 -8.93
CA GLY A 344 6.20 0.03 -10.13
C GLY A 344 5.33 0.30 -11.36
N LEU A 345 5.97 0.65 -12.47
CA LEU A 345 5.34 0.98 -13.74
C LEU A 345 5.98 0.19 -14.86
N ILE A 346 5.18 -0.50 -15.65
CA ILE A 346 5.61 -1.21 -16.86
C ILE A 346 4.76 -0.73 -18.05
N VAL A 347 5.43 -0.39 -19.12
CA VAL A 347 4.82 0.00 -20.40
C VAL A 347 5.08 -1.11 -21.40
N SER A 348 4.02 -1.61 -22.02
CA SER A 348 4.08 -2.67 -23.02
C SER A 348 3.17 -2.37 -24.20
N THR A 349 3.44 -2.99 -25.33
CA THR A 349 2.55 -2.93 -26.51
C THR A 349 1.20 -3.50 -26.15
N ASP A 350 0.11 -2.94 -26.74
CA ASP A 350 -1.22 -3.52 -26.63
C ASP A 350 -1.53 -4.30 -27.90
N PRO A 351 -1.65 -5.63 -27.86
CA PRO A 351 -2.04 -6.41 -29.04
C PRO A 351 -3.49 -6.17 -29.43
N GLY A 352 -4.27 -5.45 -28.59
CA GLY A 352 -5.72 -5.33 -28.78
C GLY A 352 -6.47 -6.61 -28.38
N GLY A 353 -7.72 -6.72 -28.83
CA GLY A 353 -8.52 -7.92 -28.67
C GLY A 353 -9.18 -8.11 -27.30
N ARG A 354 -9.67 -9.32 -27.04
CA ARG A 354 -10.45 -9.70 -25.85
C ARG A 354 -9.78 -10.85 -25.11
N ALA A 355 -9.82 -10.81 -23.76
CA ALA A 355 -9.36 -11.94 -22.96
C ALA A 355 -10.27 -13.15 -23.17
N LEU A 356 -9.70 -14.36 -23.28
CA LEU A 356 -10.49 -15.58 -23.45
C LEU A 356 -11.50 -15.81 -22.31
N GLY A 357 -11.21 -15.34 -21.10
CA GLY A 357 -12.16 -15.40 -19.99
C GLY A 357 -13.34 -14.43 -20.08
N SER A 358 -13.37 -13.54 -21.08
CA SER A 358 -14.49 -12.62 -21.39
C SER A 358 -15.13 -12.88 -22.75
N VAL A 359 -14.74 -13.96 -23.42
CA VAL A 359 -15.27 -14.41 -24.69
C VAL A 359 -16.37 -15.44 -24.42
N ASP A 360 -17.42 -15.45 -25.25
CA ASP A 360 -18.50 -16.43 -25.13
C ASP A 360 -17.98 -17.86 -25.38
N GLU A 361 -18.55 -18.84 -24.67
CA GLU A 361 -18.13 -20.25 -24.76
C GLU A 361 -18.19 -20.79 -26.21
N ALA A 362 -19.11 -20.29 -27.02
CA ALA A 362 -19.23 -20.65 -28.43
C ALA A 362 -18.05 -20.14 -29.29
N GLU A 363 -17.35 -19.11 -28.87
CA GLU A 363 -16.15 -18.56 -29.54
C GLU A 363 -14.86 -19.27 -29.11
N LEU A 364 -14.90 -20.08 -28.04
CA LEU A 364 -13.76 -20.88 -27.54
C LEU A 364 -13.62 -22.17 -28.39
N THR A 365 -13.17 -22.02 -29.62
CA THR A 365 -12.96 -23.14 -30.54
C THR A 365 -11.70 -23.93 -30.14
N ASP A 366 -11.63 -25.20 -30.59
CA ASP A 366 -10.44 -26.04 -30.39
C ASP A 366 -9.18 -25.41 -31.01
N GLU A 367 -9.32 -24.63 -32.07
CA GLU A 367 -8.23 -23.90 -32.71
C GLU A 367 -7.66 -22.80 -31.76
N VAL A 368 -8.54 -21.99 -31.17
CA VAL A 368 -8.15 -20.94 -30.19
C VAL A 368 -7.51 -21.55 -28.96
N LEU A 369 -8.07 -22.63 -28.42
CA LEU A 369 -7.52 -23.35 -27.29
C LEU A 369 -6.17 -24.02 -27.66
N GLY A 370 -6.06 -24.58 -28.85
CA GLY A 370 -4.82 -25.14 -29.38
C GLY A 370 -3.71 -24.10 -29.50
N GLN A 371 -4.03 -22.88 -29.98
CA GLN A 371 -3.08 -21.77 -29.98
C GLN A 371 -2.64 -21.37 -28.56
N ALA A 372 -3.57 -21.31 -27.60
CA ALA A 372 -3.22 -20.97 -26.20
C ALA A 372 -2.22 -21.99 -25.61
N TRP A 373 -2.46 -23.29 -25.83
CA TRP A 373 -1.53 -24.34 -25.42
C TRP A 373 -0.19 -24.26 -26.15
N ALA A 374 -0.17 -23.91 -27.44
CA ALA A 374 1.06 -23.71 -28.19
C ALA A 374 1.93 -22.58 -27.59
N GLN A 375 1.31 -21.47 -27.12
CA GLN A 375 2.04 -20.41 -26.47
C GLN A 375 2.67 -20.89 -25.14
N LEU A 376 1.97 -21.69 -24.33
CA LEU A 376 2.53 -22.29 -23.12
C LEU A 376 3.67 -23.25 -23.45
N ALA A 377 3.51 -24.09 -24.47
CA ALA A 377 4.53 -25.03 -24.88
C ALA A 377 5.84 -24.33 -25.30
N LEU A 378 5.74 -23.21 -26.04
CA LEU A 378 6.90 -22.39 -26.40
C LEU A 378 7.58 -21.81 -25.16
N LEU A 379 6.79 -21.33 -24.18
CA LEU A 379 7.30 -20.80 -22.91
C LEU A 379 8.05 -21.88 -22.11
N HIS A 380 7.42 -23.07 -21.97
CA HIS A 380 7.99 -24.22 -21.27
C HIS A 380 9.26 -24.75 -21.96
N GLY A 381 9.34 -24.69 -23.29
CA GLY A 381 10.52 -25.07 -24.06
C GLY A 381 11.76 -24.24 -23.72
N ARG A 382 11.61 -23.07 -23.10
CA ARG A 382 12.69 -22.25 -22.56
C ARG A 382 12.88 -22.35 -21.05
N GLY A 383 12.21 -23.32 -20.40
CA GLY A 383 12.30 -23.52 -18.95
C GLY A 383 11.67 -22.38 -18.16
N VAL A 384 10.65 -21.72 -18.71
CA VAL A 384 9.89 -20.67 -18.03
C VAL A 384 8.49 -21.21 -17.72
N ALA A 385 8.10 -21.24 -16.44
CA ALA A 385 6.76 -21.57 -16.00
C ALA A 385 5.96 -20.27 -15.80
N HIS A 386 4.74 -20.19 -16.29
CA HIS A 386 3.83 -19.06 -16.10
C HIS A 386 3.27 -19.01 -14.67
N ARG A 387 3.03 -20.18 -14.06
CA ARG A 387 2.53 -20.45 -12.71
C ARG A 387 1.09 -20.05 -12.41
N ARG A 388 0.46 -19.28 -13.23
CA ARG A 388 -0.97 -18.87 -13.11
C ARG A 388 -1.60 -18.69 -14.49
N PRO A 389 -1.51 -19.68 -15.40
CA PRO A 389 -2.20 -19.56 -16.66
C PRO A 389 -3.70 -19.71 -16.42
N ASN A 390 -4.45 -18.66 -16.69
CA ASN A 390 -5.91 -18.67 -16.68
C ASN A 390 -6.42 -17.96 -17.94
N LEU A 391 -7.69 -18.15 -18.25
CA LEU A 391 -8.29 -17.60 -19.48
C LEU A 391 -8.15 -16.07 -19.61
N HIS A 392 -7.98 -15.33 -18.50
CA HIS A 392 -7.76 -13.89 -18.56
C HIS A 392 -6.31 -13.49 -18.92
N HIS A 393 -5.38 -14.44 -18.89
CA HIS A 393 -4.01 -14.20 -19.32
C HIS A 393 -3.81 -14.48 -20.82
N PHE A 394 -4.77 -15.11 -21.48
CA PHE A 394 -4.77 -15.26 -22.91
C PHE A 394 -5.70 -14.23 -23.56
N VAL A 395 -5.23 -13.58 -24.59
CA VAL A 395 -5.96 -12.55 -25.35
C VAL A 395 -6.00 -12.96 -26.80
N VAL A 396 -7.17 -13.02 -27.37
CA VAL A 396 -7.35 -13.19 -28.83
C VAL A 396 -7.48 -11.80 -29.46
N ASP A 397 -6.61 -11.51 -30.42
CA ASP A 397 -6.65 -10.24 -31.15
C ASP A 397 -7.70 -10.29 -32.30
N ASP A 398 -7.84 -9.19 -33.03
CA ASP A 398 -8.79 -9.06 -34.11
C ASP A 398 -8.44 -9.95 -35.35
N ALA A 399 -7.21 -10.45 -35.43
CA ALA A 399 -6.77 -11.41 -36.45
C ALA A 399 -7.05 -12.87 -36.05
N GLY A 400 -7.49 -13.13 -34.82
CA GLY A 400 -7.71 -14.45 -34.27
C GLY A 400 -6.46 -15.11 -33.67
N ASP A 401 -5.37 -14.35 -33.49
CA ASP A 401 -4.14 -14.81 -32.91
C ASP A 401 -4.18 -14.72 -31.36
N VAL A 402 -3.74 -15.79 -30.69
CA VAL A 402 -3.74 -15.85 -29.23
C VAL A 402 -2.40 -15.36 -28.67
N HIS A 403 -2.48 -14.34 -27.78
CA HIS A 403 -1.36 -13.75 -27.07
C HIS A 403 -1.38 -14.14 -25.60
N LEU A 404 -0.20 -14.42 -25.01
CA LEU A 404 -0.04 -14.71 -23.58
C LEU A 404 0.50 -13.48 -22.86
N ARG A 405 -0.15 -13.09 -21.74
CA ARG A 405 0.23 -11.94 -20.91
C ARG A 405 0.25 -12.27 -19.42
N GLY A 406 0.79 -11.36 -18.58
CA GLY A 406 0.69 -11.47 -17.11
C GLY A 406 1.80 -12.29 -16.47
N PHE A 407 3.05 -12.07 -16.86
CA PHE A 407 4.24 -12.82 -16.42
C PHE A 407 4.72 -12.50 -14.99
N ARG A 408 3.94 -11.80 -14.18
CA ARG A 408 4.33 -11.42 -12.82
C ARG A 408 4.64 -12.62 -11.91
N ALA A 409 3.89 -13.71 -12.06
CA ALA A 409 4.09 -14.93 -11.30
C ALA A 409 5.09 -15.90 -11.98
N ALA A 410 5.52 -15.60 -13.19
CA ALA A 410 6.37 -16.49 -13.96
C ALA A 410 7.71 -16.77 -13.27
N ARG A 411 8.26 -17.94 -13.49
CA ARG A 411 9.55 -18.37 -12.95
C ARG A 411 10.47 -18.85 -14.06
N VAL A 412 11.67 -18.29 -14.09
CA VAL A 412 12.75 -18.69 -14.99
C VAL A 412 13.52 -19.86 -14.37
N ALA A 413 14.06 -20.72 -15.20
CA ALA A 413 14.74 -21.96 -14.79
C ALA A 413 13.82 -22.86 -13.94
N ALA A 414 12.56 -23.01 -14.40
CA ALA A 414 11.57 -23.86 -13.78
C ALA A 414 11.93 -25.33 -13.98
N ASP A 415 11.78 -26.13 -12.93
CA ASP A 415 11.88 -27.58 -13.00
C ASP A 415 10.61 -28.20 -13.62
N LEU A 416 10.64 -29.50 -13.91
CA LEU A 416 9.51 -30.23 -14.51
C LEU A 416 8.24 -30.17 -13.63
N HIS A 417 8.40 -30.09 -12.31
CA HIS A 417 7.28 -30.01 -11.39
C HIS A 417 6.54 -28.68 -11.54
N LEU A 418 7.29 -27.56 -11.59
CA LEU A 418 6.70 -26.23 -11.81
C LEU A 418 6.09 -26.07 -13.19
N LEU A 419 6.71 -26.64 -14.22
CA LEU A 419 6.11 -26.65 -15.58
C LEU A 419 4.81 -27.46 -15.58
N GLY A 420 4.76 -28.57 -14.85
CA GLY A 420 3.53 -29.36 -14.70
C GLY A 420 2.39 -28.64 -14.01
N THR A 421 2.66 -27.67 -13.12
CA THR A 421 1.62 -26.88 -12.45
C THR A 421 0.88 -25.89 -13.39
N ASP A 422 1.45 -25.59 -14.54
CA ASP A 422 0.79 -24.74 -15.56
C ASP A 422 -0.23 -25.54 -16.39
N VAL A 423 -0.17 -26.87 -16.34
CA VAL A 423 -0.99 -27.77 -17.17
C VAL A 423 -2.08 -28.46 -16.32
N ALA A 424 -1.93 -28.45 -14.98
CA ALA A 424 -2.88 -29.01 -14.03
C ALA A 424 -3.99 -28.03 -13.67
#